data_34b6bb37745a0d773fd3d6dcda1a1741
#
_entry.id   34b6bb37745a0d773fd3d6dcda1a1741
#
_cell.length_a   1.000
_cell.length_b   1.000
_cell.length_c   1.000
_cell.angle_alpha   90.00
_cell.angle_beta   90.00
_cell.angle_gamma   90.00
#
_symmetry.space_group_name_H-M   'P 1'
#
loop_
_entity.id
_entity.type
_entity.pdbx_description
1 polymer ?
#
loop_
_entity_poly.entity_id
_entity_poly.type
_entity_poly.pdbx_seq_one_letter_code
_entity_poly.pdbx_strand_id
1 'polypeptide(L)'
;KLPVEDVEREIMVMMQLDHPHVIRLYEWYEGSSSIYLVLDPLQGGTLQEVILESFKSKNRGIAEQWIRTVMRQCTEAMAYCHSKRVIHKDLKDENVMLLKKDPEYLRPHIVIIDLGVSEMFGLSDPKGKMTAGTPTTMAPEVWTGVFGPKCDVWSLGCILFELLAGDVPFVARSFNSQDWRALHKRGPNWNLVRGVDHARDLCHEMLTFEERTRPSMAACLGHRWYKEDDRASNSVIPAAQFSRLEKFCQESDVKRAIMFEIASRLPMQHAERVVQFFKTVDADRDGHISRQELANGFKQVGLRDSKLLNRTFDALDIDGDGILSLHEFSAGVLMIFSDLLEERFRALFRKYDRDSNGALDRAEVVEF
;
A
#
# COMPACT_ATOMS: atom_id res chain seq x y z
N LYS A 1 12.22 25.20 4.25
CA LYS A 1 12.56 24.17 5.27
C LYS A 1 11.26 23.77 5.91
N LEU A 2 10.95 22.48 5.88
CA LEU A 2 9.86 21.91 6.66
C LEU A 2 10.21 22.00 8.15
N PRO A 3 9.23 22.22 9.05
CA PRO A 3 9.44 22.06 10.49
C PRO A 3 9.92 20.64 10.80
N VAL A 4 10.84 20.50 11.75
CA VAL A 4 11.39 19.19 12.13
C VAL A 4 10.26 18.26 12.67
N GLU A 5 9.33 18.85 13.40
CA GLU A 5 8.17 18.15 13.97
C GLU A 5 7.26 17.52 12.89
N ASP A 6 7.16 18.13 11.71
CA ASP A 6 6.37 17.57 10.60
C ASP A 6 7.08 16.36 9.97
N VAL A 7 8.41 16.42 9.86
CA VAL A 7 9.21 15.28 9.36
C VAL A 7 9.23 14.12 10.35
N GLU A 8 9.35 14.41 11.64
CA GLU A 8 9.27 13.39 12.71
C GLU A 8 7.89 12.69 12.69
N ARG A 9 6.82 13.47 12.48
CA ARG A 9 5.46 12.90 12.37
C ARG A 9 5.34 11.99 11.15
N GLU A 10 5.87 12.39 10.00
CA GLU A 10 5.90 11.58 8.79
C GLU A 10 6.65 10.26 9.01
N ILE A 11 7.81 10.30 9.64
CA ILE A 11 8.59 9.11 10.01
C ILE A 11 7.76 8.19 10.91
N MET A 12 7.11 8.74 11.95
CA MET A 12 6.27 7.96 12.87
C MET A 12 5.10 7.27 12.16
N VAL A 13 4.49 7.93 11.19
CA VAL A 13 3.41 7.35 10.40
C VAL A 13 3.97 6.23 9.51
N MET A 14 5.07 6.48 8.78
CA MET A 14 5.67 5.47 7.90
C MET A 14 6.10 4.20 8.66
N MET A 15 6.63 4.35 9.88
CA MET A 15 7.05 3.22 10.73
C MET A 15 5.90 2.30 11.17
N GLN A 16 4.65 2.78 11.12
CA GLN A 16 3.46 2.01 11.49
C GLN A 16 2.80 1.29 10.32
N LEU A 17 3.26 1.58 9.09
CA LEU A 17 2.64 1.08 7.88
C LEU A 17 3.52 0.01 7.23
N ASP A 18 2.94 -1.17 7.00
CA ASP A 18 3.56 -2.28 6.29
C ASP A 18 2.56 -2.88 5.30
N HIS A 19 2.55 -2.36 4.08
CA HIS A 19 1.61 -2.76 3.04
C HIS A 19 2.28 -2.74 1.66
N PRO A 20 2.01 -3.70 0.75
CA PRO A 20 2.69 -3.80 -0.54
C PRO A 20 2.49 -2.60 -1.48
N HIS A 21 1.52 -1.73 -1.19
CA HIS A 21 1.18 -0.55 -2.00
C HIS A 21 1.33 0.77 -1.24
N VAL A 22 2.04 0.77 -0.12
CA VAL A 22 2.42 1.97 0.64
C VAL A 22 3.94 2.03 0.72
N ILE A 23 4.51 3.22 0.56
CA ILE A 23 5.97 3.41 0.64
C ILE A 23 6.50 2.92 1.97
N ARG A 24 7.56 2.13 1.93
CA ARG A 24 8.22 1.59 3.12
C ARG A 24 9.43 2.42 3.47
N LEU A 25 9.54 2.78 4.77
CA LEU A 25 10.72 3.38 5.36
C LEU A 25 11.60 2.27 5.95
N TYR A 26 12.85 2.16 5.49
CA TYR A 26 13.83 1.19 6.00
C TYR A 26 14.67 1.76 7.13
N GLU A 27 15.21 2.94 6.91
CA GLU A 27 16.12 3.61 7.84
C GLU A 27 15.98 5.13 7.68
N TRP A 28 16.33 5.86 8.68
CA TRP A 28 16.47 7.32 8.61
C TRP A 28 17.69 7.79 9.37
N TYR A 29 18.25 8.89 8.94
CA TYR A 29 19.47 9.46 9.52
C TYR A 29 19.31 10.95 9.73
N GLU A 30 19.74 11.43 10.90
CA GLU A 30 19.78 12.84 11.21
C GLU A 30 21.18 13.41 10.91
N GLY A 31 21.25 14.40 10.03
CA GLY A 31 22.45 15.19 9.76
C GLY A 31 22.36 16.54 10.45
N SER A 32 23.42 17.34 10.36
CA SER A 32 23.51 18.66 10.99
C SER A 32 22.44 19.66 10.52
N SER A 33 21.84 19.46 9.37
CA SER A 33 20.84 20.38 8.77
C SER A 33 19.77 19.68 7.94
N SER A 34 19.75 18.35 7.91
CA SER A 34 18.87 17.56 7.04
C SER A 34 18.57 16.21 7.68
N ILE A 35 17.38 15.69 7.45
CA ILE A 35 17.01 14.31 7.75
C ILE A 35 16.99 13.55 6.43
N TYR A 36 17.57 12.35 6.41
CA TYR A 36 17.65 11.47 5.26
C TYR A 36 16.77 10.25 5.50
N LEU A 37 15.87 9.96 4.60
CA LEU A 37 14.99 8.79 4.64
C LEU A 37 15.46 7.77 3.59
N VAL A 38 15.59 6.52 3.97
CA VAL A 38 15.90 5.40 3.06
C VAL A 38 14.61 4.66 2.76
N LEU A 39 14.15 4.78 1.53
CA LEU A 39 12.87 4.29 1.04
C LEU A 39 13.05 3.30 -0.10
N ASP A 40 11.97 2.61 -0.52
CA ASP A 40 11.98 1.81 -1.74
C ASP A 40 12.34 2.66 -2.98
N PRO A 41 13.20 2.16 -3.87
CA PRO A 41 13.46 2.81 -5.14
C PRO A 41 12.28 2.58 -6.10
N LEU A 42 11.58 3.63 -6.49
CA LEU A 42 10.44 3.58 -7.41
C LEU A 42 10.89 4.06 -8.80
N GLN A 43 10.94 3.15 -9.77
CA GLN A 43 11.55 3.42 -11.08
C GLN A 43 10.52 3.52 -12.21
N GLY A 44 9.23 3.29 -11.91
CA GLY A 44 8.17 3.23 -12.90
C GLY A 44 7.60 4.59 -13.32
N GLY A 45 7.94 5.66 -12.58
CA GLY A 45 7.36 6.99 -12.77
C GLY A 45 6.05 7.17 -12.00
N THR A 46 5.46 8.35 -12.10
CA THR A 46 4.21 8.72 -11.46
C THR A 46 2.99 8.33 -12.30
N LEU A 47 1.84 8.22 -11.68
CA LEU A 47 0.59 7.99 -12.39
C LEU A 47 0.24 9.17 -13.31
N GLN A 48 0.60 10.40 -12.90
CA GLN A 48 0.49 11.59 -13.73
C GLN A 48 1.26 11.47 -15.05
N GLU A 49 2.50 10.96 -15.01
CA GLU A 49 3.31 10.74 -16.21
C GLU A 49 2.64 9.74 -17.16
N VAL A 50 2.05 8.66 -16.61
CA VAL A 50 1.28 7.67 -17.37
C VAL A 50 0.08 8.30 -18.07
N ILE A 51 -0.70 9.12 -17.34
CA ILE A 51 -1.87 9.82 -17.90
C ILE A 51 -1.44 10.78 -19.02
N LEU A 52 -0.42 11.59 -18.78
CA LEU A 52 0.12 12.53 -19.76
C LEU A 52 0.61 11.82 -21.01
N GLU A 53 1.34 10.73 -20.86
CA GLU A 53 1.84 9.96 -22.00
C GLU A 53 0.71 9.32 -22.79
N SER A 54 -0.27 8.72 -22.13
CA SER A 54 -1.34 7.98 -22.78
C SER A 54 -2.32 8.88 -23.51
N PHE A 55 -2.77 9.97 -22.90
CA PHE A 55 -3.80 10.84 -23.48
C PHE A 55 -3.24 11.98 -24.32
N LYS A 56 -2.17 12.65 -23.85
CA LYS A 56 -1.64 13.84 -24.54
C LYS A 56 -0.61 13.51 -25.60
N SER A 57 0.25 12.51 -25.35
CA SER A 57 1.32 12.18 -26.32
C SER A 57 0.89 11.11 -27.32
N LYS A 58 0.21 10.06 -26.88
CA LYS A 58 -0.20 8.93 -27.75
C LYS A 58 -1.65 9.02 -28.23
N ASN A 59 -2.45 9.92 -27.66
CA ASN A 59 -3.89 10.05 -27.91
C ASN A 59 -4.62 8.68 -27.84
N ARG A 60 -4.25 7.87 -26.85
CA ARG A 60 -4.72 6.50 -26.69
C ARG A 60 -5.31 6.35 -25.32
N GLY A 61 -6.43 6.26 -24.94
CA GLY A 61 -6.88 5.99 -23.57
C GLY A 61 -6.09 4.85 -22.90
N ILE A 62 -6.26 4.70 -21.62
CA ILE A 62 -5.66 3.62 -20.83
C ILE A 62 -6.65 2.45 -20.79
N ALA A 63 -6.15 1.21 -20.92
CA ALA A 63 -7.01 0.01 -20.86
C ALA A 63 -7.73 -0.09 -19.50
N GLU A 64 -9.03 -0.35 -19.54
CA GLU A 64 -9.87 -0.42 -18.32
C GLU A 64 -9.34 -1.44 -17.31
N GLN A 65 -8.87 -2.60 -17.77
CA GLN A 65 -8.30 -3.62 -16.90
C GLN A 65 -7.08 -3.11 -16.13
N TRP A 66 -6.21 -2.32 -16.78
CA TRP A 66 -5.06 -1.71 -16.12
C TRP A 66 -5.51 -0.67 -15.09
N ILE A 67 -6.45 0.21 -15.45
CA ILE A 67 -7.05 1.18 -14.52
C ILE A 67 -7.65 0.48 -13.30
N ARG A 68 -8.42 -0.60 -13.54
CA ARG A 68 -9.04 -1.40 -12.48
C ARG A 68 -7.99 -1.96 -11.52
N THR A 69 -6.88 -2.49 -12.04
CA THR A 69 -5.80 -3.04 -11.24
C THR A 69 -5.13 -1.96 -10.40
N VAL A 70 -4.80 -0.80 -10.98
CA VAL A 70 -4.21 0.35 -10.28
C VAL A 70 -5.15 0.83 -9.18
N MET A 71 -6.42 1.07 -9.52
CA MET A 71 -7.39 1.59 -8.57
C MET A 71 -7.68 0.62 -7.43
N ARG A 72 -7.69 -0.69 -7.72
CA ARG A 72 -7.82 -1.71 -6.68
C ARG A 72 -6.67 -1.63 -5.70
N GLN A 73 -5.43 -1.59 -6.18
CA GLN A 73 -4.24 -1.48 -5.34
C GLN A 73 -4.24 -0.19 -4.49
N CYS A 74 -4.65 0.95 -5.07
CA CYS A 74 -4.82 2.20 -4.33
C CYS A 74 -5.89 2.07 -3.24
N THR A 75 -7.02 1.43 -3.56
CA THR A 75 -8.12 1.25 -2.61
C THR A 75 -7.72 0.29 -1.47
N GLU A 76 -7.00 -0.80 -1.76
CA GLU A 76 -6.43 -1.72 -0.76
C GLU A 76 -5.48 -0.97 0.18
N ALA A 77 -4.51 -0.22 -0.38
CA ALA A 77 -3.57 0.58 0.40
C ALA A 77 -4.27 1.58 1.33
N MET A 78 -5.25 2.31 0.80
CA MET A 78 -5.94 3.32 1.60
C MET A 78 -6.92 2.71 2.60
N ALA A 79 -7.54 1.57 2.31
CA ALA A 79 -8.33 0.82 3.30
C ALA A 79 -7.46 0.37 4.47
N TYR A 80 -6.25 -0.14 4.18
CA TYR A 80 -5.25 -0.48 5.18
C TYR A 80 -4.82 0.75 6.01
N CYS A 81 -4.44 1.87 5.37
CA CYS A 81 -4.08 3.10 6.09
C CYS A 81 -5.20 3.56 7.03
N HIS A 82 -6.45 3.54 6.56
CA HIS A 82 -7.60 3.92 7.37
C HIS A 82 -7.84 2.95 8.54
N SER A 83 -7.57 1.64 8.39
CA SER A 83 -7.63 0.67 9.50
C SER A 83 -6.58 0.96 10.58
N LYS A 84 -5.40 1.46 10.17
CA LYS A 84 -4.32 1.96 11.06
C LYS A 84 -4.55 3.41 11.52
N ARG A 85 -5.72 4.00 11.23
CA ARG A 85 -6.12 5.38 11.59
C ARG A 85 -5.26 6.47 10.96
N VAL A 86 -4.74 6.24 9.79
CA VAL A 86 -3.98 7.20 9.01
C VAL A 86 -4.84 7.72 7.87
N ILE A 87 -4.97 9.05 7.77
CA ILE A 87 -5.57 9.76 6.64
C ILE A 87 -4.42 10.37 5.83
N HIS A 88 -4.41 10.20 4.51
CA HIS A 88 -3.35 10.69 3.64
C HIS A 88 -3.45 12.21 3.39
N LYS A 89 -4.63 12.73 3.10
CA LYS A 89 -5.03 14.12 2.81
C LYS A 89 -4.53 14.75 1.51
N ASP A 90 -3.42 14.30 0.96
CA ASP A 90 -2.90 14.80 -0.33
C ASP A 90 -2.75 13.67 -1.36
N LEU A 91 -3.76 12.81 -1.44
CA LEU A 91 -3.78 11.75 -2.45
C LEU A 91 -4.07 12.37 -3.82
N LYS A 92 -3.12 12.18 -4.76
CA LYS A 92 -3.14 12.66 -6.13
C LYS A 92 -2.33 11.75 -7.03
N ASP A 93 -2.46 11.91 -8.34
CA ASP A 93 -1.77 11.14 -9.36
C ASP A 93 -0.23 11.25 -9.29
N GLU A 94 0.31 12.38 -8.81
CA GLU A 94 1.74 12.57 -8.54
C GLU A 94 2.24 11.73 -7.35
N ASN A 95 1.37 11.44 -6.36
CA ASN A 95 1.68 10.69 -5.15
C ASN A 95 1.37 9.19 -5.27
N VAL A 96 1.05 8.72 -6.47
CA VAL A 96 0.93 7.31 -6.82
C VAL A 96 2.00 6.98 -7.86
N MET A 97 2.98 6.16 -7.48
CA MET A 97 4.10 5.79 -8.35
C MET A 97 4.04 4.31 -8.73
N LEU A 98 4.58 4.00 -9.89
CA LEU A 98 4.82 2.62 -10.31
C LEU A 98 6.17 2.13 -9.75
N LEU A 99 6.18 0.94 -9.16
CA LEU A 99 7.40 0.31 -8.64
C LEU A 99 8.43 0.09 -9.75
N LYS A 100 7.95 -0.36 -10.93
CA LYS A 100 8.76 -0.60 -12.13
C LYS A 100 8.04 -0.04 -13.35
N LYS A 101 8.79 0.24 -14.42
CA LYS A 101 8.19 0.61 -15.71
C LYS A 101 7.30 -0.53 -16.22
N ASP A 102 6.10 -0.16 -16.66
CA ASP A 102 5.11 -1.07 -17.26
C ASP A 102 4.75 -0.58 -18.69
N PRO A 103 5.70 -0.65 -19.66
CA PRO A 103 5.56 -0.03 -20.96
C PRO A 103 4.44 -0.64 -21.80
N GLU A 104 4.02 -1.85 -21.48
CA GLU A 104 2.93 -2.57 -22.16
C GLU A 104 1.60 -2.44 -21.41
N TYR A 105 1.56 -1.77 -20.26
CA TYR A 105 0.39 -1.61 -19.41
C TYR A 105 -0.28 -2.95 -19.02
N LEU A 106 0.53 -3.94 -18.65
CA LEU A 106 0.05 -5.29 -18.37
C LEU A 106 -0.02 -5.64 -16.89
N ARG A 107 0.96 -5.19 -16.10
CA ARG A 107 1.15 -5.60 -14.71
C ARG A 107 1.55 -4.44 -13.82
N PRO A 108 0.67 -3.47 -13.59
CA PRO A 108 1.00 -2.35 -12.72
C PRO A 108 1.20 -2.83 -11.28
N HIS A 109 2.25 -2.33 -10.64
CA HIS A 109 2.41 -2.38 -9.21
C HIS A 109 2.62 -0.96 -8.73
N ILE A 110 1.61 -0.39 -8.08
CA ILE A 110 1.67 0.97 -7.57
C ILE A 110 2.16 0.99 -6.13
N VAL A 111 2.72 2.12 -5.75
CA VAL A 111 3.09 2.46 -4.38
C VAL A 111 2.61 3.88 -4.12
N ILE A 112 1.84 4.09 -3.07
CA ILE A 112 1.42 5.40 -2.58
C ILE A 112 2.57 5.97 -1.78
N ILE A 113 2.93 7.23 -2.08
CA ILE A 113 4.05 7.96 -1.49
C ILE A 113 3.57 9.25 -0.83
N ASP A 114 4.48 9.94 -0.15
CA ASP A 114 4.26 11.28 0.44
C ASP A 114 3.20 11.32 1.54
N LEU A 115 3.59 10.83 2.71
CA LEU A 115 2.79 10.90 3.93
C LEU A 115 3.03 12.19 4.75
N GLY A 116 3.71 13.18 4.15
CA GLY A 116 4.17 14.41 4.84
C GLY A 116 3.06 15.30 5.39
N VAL A 117 1.83 15.19 4.86
CA VAL A 117 0.65 15.90 5.37
C VAL A 117 -0.37 14.95 5.99
N SER A 118 -0.03 13.67 6.13
CA SER A 118 -0.91 12.67 6.73
C SER A 118 -1.22 12.99 8.20
N GLU A 119 -2.34 12.49 8.68
CA GLU A 119 -2.81 12.73 10.04
C GLU A 119 -3.35 11.46 10.67
N MET A 120 -2.94 11.18 11.91
CA MET A 120 -3.54 10.12 12.70
C MET A 120 -4.82 10.62 13.36
N PHE A 121 -5.92 9.88 13.22
CA PHE A 121 -7.19 10.21 13.86
C PHE A 121 -7.50 9.27 15.04
N GLY A 122 -8.09 9.84 16.10
CA GLY A 122 -8.43 9.11 17.33
C GLY A 122 -9.87 8.59 17.37
N LEU A 123 -10.15 7.66 18.30
CA LEU A 123 -11.52 7.19 18.58
C LEU A 123 -12.41 8.30 19.14
N SER A 124 -11.82 9.24 19.89
CA SER A 124 -12.51 10.39 20.51
C SER A 124 -12.66 11.59 19.58
N ASP A 125 -11.82 11.70 18.56
CA ASP A 125 -11.87 12.77 17.55
C ASP A 125 -11.55 12.17 16.17
N PRO A 126 -12.55 11.62 15.47
CA PRO A 126 -12.35 10.97 14.18
C PRO A 126 -12.17 11.96 13.02
N LYS A 127 -11.96 13.25 13.29
CA LYS A 127 -11.90 14.33 12.29
C LYS A 127 -10.57 15.07 12.34
N GLY A 128 -9.99 15.29 11.17
CA GLY A 128 -8.82 16.15 10.97
C GLY A 128 -9.17 17.63 11.14
N LYS A 129 -8.18 18.43 11.51
CA LYS A 129 -8.36 19.86 11.81
C LYS A 129 -7.51 20.80 10.95
N MET A 130 -6.55 20.29 10.20
CA MET A 130 -5.65 21.11 9.41
C MET A 130 -5.99 21.03 7.92
N THR A 131 -6.36 22.14 7.33
CA THR A 131 -6.61 22.23 5.87
C THR A 131 -5.26 22.15 5.14
N ALA A 132 -5.02 21.04 4.48
CA ALA A 132 -3.86 20.78 3.64
C ALA A 132 -4.25 19.89 2.47
N GLY A 133 -3.47 19.88 1.40
CA GLY A 133 -3.69 19.07 0.22
C GLY A 133 -3.75 19.89 -1.07
N THR A 134 -3.90 19.19 -2.18
CA THR A 134 -3.93 19.75 -3.53
C THR A 134 -5.38 20.12 -3.92
N PRO A 135 -5.67 21.38 -4.31
CA PRO A 135 -7.05 21.82 -4.55
C PRO A 135 -7.85 21.00 -5.54
N THR A 136 -7.23 20.46 -6.59
CA THR A 136 -7.89 19.68 -7.65
C THR A 136 -8.42 18.32 -7.17
N THR A 137 -7.84 17.76 -6.11
CA THR A 137 -8.22 16.48 -5.51
C THR A 137 -8.80 16.64 -4.11
N MET A 138 -8.78 17.83 -3.53
CA MET A 138 -9.25 18.13 -2.18
C MET A 138 -10.77 17.96 -2.05
N ALA A 139 -11.22 17.19 -1.07
CA ALA A 139 -12.64 16.95 -0.82
C ALA A 139 -13.39 18.18 -0.32
N PRO A 140 -14.73 18.28 -0.59
CA PRO A 140 -15.53 19.43 -0.19
C PRO A 140 -15.49 19.79 1.30
N GLU A 141 -15.43 18.79 2.17
CA GLU A 141 -15.38 18.93 3.62
C GLU A 141 -14.03 19.43 4.13
N VAL A 142 -12.93 19.12 3.43
CA VAL A 142 -11.59 19.60 3.80
C VAL A 142 -11.52 21.12 3.77
N TRP A 143 -12.21 21.76 2.83
CA TRP A 143 -12.33 23.22 2.74
C TRP A 143 -13.03 23.86 3.94
N THR A 144 -13.73 23.06 4.75
CA THR A 144 -14.37 23.54 5.99
C THR A 144 -13.53 23.30 7.23
N GLY A 145 -12.41 22.58 7.10
CA GLY A 145 -11.50 22.27 8.20
C GLY A 145 -12.00 21.17 9.14
N VAL A 146 -13.08 20.43 8.78
CA VAL A 146 -13.60 19.33 9.59
C VAL A 146 -13.88 18.15 8.66
N PHE A 147 -13.01 17.16 8.65
CA PHE A 147 -13.04 16.04 7.70
C PHE A 147 -12.62 14.72 8.35
N GLY A 148 -12.99 13.61 7.75
CA GLY A 148 -12.63 12.26 8.15
C GLY A 148 -11.92 11.50 7.02
N PRO A 149 -11.66 10.18 7.20
CA PRO A 149 -10.93 9.37 6.21
C PRO A 149 -11.62 9.29 4.84
N LYS A 150 -12.90 9.66 4.74
CA LYS A 150 -13.61 9.70 3.45
C LYS A 150 -13.16 10.83 2.53
N CYS A 151 -12.33 11.78 3.01
CA CYS A 151 -11.70 12.76 2.13
C CYS A 151 -10.75 12.10 1.13
N ASP A 152 -10.02 11.04 1.55
CA ASP A 152 -9.15 10.26 0.65
C ASP A 152 -9.96 9.47 -0.40
N VAL A 153 -11.21 9.07 -0.07
CA VAL A 153 -12.11 8.43 -1.04
C VAL A 153 -12.47 9.40 -2.17
N TRP A 154 -12.74 10.65 -1.84
CA TRP A 154 -12.96 11.70 -2.83
C TRP A 154 -11.73 11.91 -3.71
N SER A 155 -10.55 12.05 -3.10
CA SER A 155 -9.28 12.24 -3.81
C SER A 155 -8.99 11.07 -4.77
N LEU A 156 -9.22 9.83 -4.32
CA LEU A 156 -9.10 8.64 -5.16
C LEU A 156 -10.15 8.61 -6.29
N GLY A 157 -11.36 9.14 -6.04
CA GLY A 157 -12.39 9.37 -7.06
C GLY A 157 -11.95 10.35 -8.13
N CYS A 158 -11.21 11.42 -7.76
CA CYS A 158 -10.62 12.37 -8.72
C CYS A 158 -9.56 11.67 -9.60
N ILE A 159 -8.70 10.85 -9.02
CA ILE A 159 -7.69 10.07 -9.77
C ILE A 159 -8.39 9.09 -10.73
N LEU A 160 -9.43 8.38 -10.27
CA LEU A 160 -10.18 7.48 -11.14
C LEU A 160 -10.82 8.23 -12.32
N PHE A 161 -11.42 9.39 -12.07
CA PHE A 161 -11.98 10.22 -13.13
C PHE A 161 -10.90 10.59 -14.15
N GLU A 162 -9.73 11.02 -13.69
CA GLU A 162 -8.62 11.43 -14.55
C GLU A 162 -8.08 10.26 -15.39
N LEU A 163 -7.95 9.08 -14.82
CA LEU A 163 -7.56 7.85 -15.53
C LEU A 163 -8.58 7.46 -16.63
N LEU A 164 -9.86 7.72 -16.41
CA LEU A 164 -10.92 7.40 -17.37
C LEU A 164 -11.11 8.47 -18.44
N ALA A 165 -10.92 9.74 -18.08
CA ALA A 165 -11.23 10.90 -18.93
C ALA A 165 -10.00 11.53 -19.58
N GLY A 166 -8.80 11.38 -18.99
CA GLY A 166 -7.57 12.05 -19.40
C GLY A 166 -7.50 13.52 -18.96
N ASP A 167 -8.40 13.96 -18.08
CA ASP A 167 -8.44 15.32 -17.55
C ASP A 167 -8.98 15.33 -16.12
N VAL A 168 -8.62 16.32 -15.34
CA VAL A 168 -9.05 16.46 -13.94
C VAL A 168 -10.56 16.75 -13.84
N PRO A 169 -11.26 16.22 -12.82
CA PRO A 169 -12.70 16.41 -12.70
C PRO A 169 -13.10 17.85 -12.37
N PHE A 170 -12.22 18.59 -11.70
CA PHE A 170 -12.52 19.93 -11.18
C PHE A 170 -11.38 20.91 -11.44
N VAL A 171 -11.71 22.06 -12.02
CA VAL A 171 -10.79 23.18 -12.23
C VAL A 171 -11.49 24.47 -11.86
N ALA A 172 -10.97 25.20 -10.90
CA ALA A 172 -11.44 26.54 -10.55
C ALA A 172 -10.39 27.59 -10.91
N ARG A 173 -10.85 28.81 -11.19
CA ARG A 173 -9.97 29.94 -11.52
C ARG A 173 -9.42 30.65 -10.28
N SER A 174 -9.93 30.34 -9.11
CA SER A 174 -9.55 30.96 -7.83
C SER A 174 -9.31 29.92 -6.75
N PHE A 175 -8.58 30.31 -5.69
CA PHE A 175 -8.42 29.49 -4.47
C PHE A 175 -9.52 29.75 -3.43
N ASN A 176 -10.65 30.33 -3.81
CA ASN A 176 -11.75 30.57 -2.91
C ASN A 176 -12.49 29.25 -2.61
N SER A 177 -12.62 28.94 -1.34
CA SER A 177 -13.30 27.72 -0.87
C SER A 177 -14.77 27.61 -1.31
N GLN A 178 -15.47 28.76 -1.44
CA GLN A 178 -16.86 28.81 -1.90
C GLN A 178 -16.98 28.39 -3.37
N ASP A 179 -16.06 28.86 -4.23
CA ASP A 179 -16.03 28.51 -5.65
C ASP A 179 -15.77 27.04 -5.86
N TRP A 180 -14.79 26.46 -5.12
CA TRP A 180 -14.49 25.05 -5.15
C TRP A 180 -15.69 24.22 -4.68
N ARG A 181 -16.30 24.56 -3.57
CA ARG A 181 -17.47 23.83 -3.06
C ARG A 181 -18.67 23.90 -4.00
N ALA A 182 -18.90 25.03 -4.66
CA ALA A 182 -19.95 25.17 -5.67
C ALA A 182 -19.66 24.28 -6.88
N LEU A 183 -18.40 24.20 -7.32
CA LEU A 183 -17.94 23.35 -8.40
C LEU A 183 -18.13 21.86 -8.05
N HIS A 184 -17.70 21.44 -6.86
CA HIS A 184 -17.87 20.07 -6.36
C HIS A 184 -19.35 19.66 -6.27
N LYS A 185 -20.22 20.56 -5.81
CA LYS A 185 -21.66 20.32 -5.72
C LYS A 185 -22.32 20.11 -7.10
N ARG A 186 -21.80 20.80 -8.13
CA ARG A 186 -22.24 20.63 -9.51
C ARG A 186 -21.81 19.28 -10.10
N GLY A 187 -20.72 18.71 -9.61
CA GLY A 187 -20.09 17.50 -10.13
C GLY A 187 -19.25 17.72 -11.37
N PRO A 188 -18.47 16.71 -11.77
CA PRO A 188 -17.59 16.76 -12.94
C PRO A 188 -18.38 16.62 -14.26
N ASN A 189 -17.71 16.84 -15.37
CA ASN A 189 -18.29 16.61 -16.70
C ASN A 189 -18.26 15.13 -17.06
N TRP A 190 -19.31 14.40 -16.69
CA TRP A 190 -19.43 12.96 -16.94
C TRP A 190 -19.45 12.55 -18.41
N ASN A 191 -19.60 13.47 -19.36
CA ASN A 191 -19.55 13.16 -20.79
C ASN A 191 -18.14 12.82 -21.28
N LEU A 192 -17.12 13.15 -20.49
CA LEU A 192 -15.72 12.79 -20.77
C LEU A 192 -15.44 11.30 -20.47
N VAL A 193 -16.21 10.69 -19.59
CA VAL A 193 -16.09 9.27 -19.22
C VAL A 193 -17.06 8.43 -20.05
N ARG A 194 -16.56 7.64 -21.01
CA ARG A 194 -17.38 6.85 -21.94
C ARG A 194 -17.02 5.37 -21.90
N GLY A 195 -18.01 4.51 -22.07
CA GLY A 195 -17.83 3.08 -22.34
C GLY A 195 -17.32 2.22 -21.20
N VAL A 196 -17.40 2.69 -19.94
CA VAL A 196 -16.85 2.02 -18.73
C VAL A 196 -17.86 2.11 -17.57
N ASP A 197 -19.06 1.58 -17.76
CA ASP A 197 -20.21 1.82 -16.88
C ASP A 197 -19.92 1.53 -15.41
N HIS A 198 -19.36 0.37 -15.07
CA HIS A 198 -19.09 0.00 -13.69
C HIS A 198 -17.94 0.83 -13.05
N ALA A 199 -16.93 1.22 -13.84
CA ALA A 199 -15.89 2.13 -13.37
C ALA A 199 -16.47 3.53 -13.09
N ARG A 200 -17.34 4.01 -14.00
CA ARG A 200 -18.06 5.27 -13.84
C ARG A 200 -18.97 5.26 -12.62
N ASP A 201 -19.66 4.16 -12.34
CA ASP A 201 -20.51 4.00 -11.16
C ASP A 201 -19.67 4.17 -9.87
N LEU A 202 -18.55 3.45 -9.76
CA LEU A 202 -17.65 3.58 -8.60
C LEU A 202 -17.10 5.02 -8.47
N CYS A 203 -16.67 5.60 -9.59
CA CYS A 203 -16.20 6.99 -9.62
C CYS A 203 -17.26 7.96 -9.10
N HIS A 204 -18.52 7.77 -9.51
CA HIS A 204 -19.66 8.57 -9.05
C HIS A 204 -19.91 8.42 -7.55
N GLU A 205 -19.83 7.19 -7.03
CA GLU A 205 -19.96 6.92 -5.59
C GLU A 205 -18.85 7.60 -4.79
N MET A 206 -17.58 7.49 -5.26
CA MET A 206 -16.43 8.13 -4.63
C MET A 206 -16.52 9.67 -4.63
N LEU A 207 -17.03 10.26 -5.72
CA LEU A 207 -17.25 11.71 -5.87
C LEU A 207 -18.61 12.19 -5.34
N THR A 208 -19.20 11.47 -4.40
CA THR A 208 -20.40 11.93 -3.70
C THR A 208 -20.06 13.11 -2.81
N PHE A 209 -20.75 14.26 -3.03
CA PHE A 209 -20.48 15.53 -2.35
C PHE A 209 -20.62 15.42 -0.82
N GLU A 210 -21.69 14.77 -0.35
CA GLU A 210 -21.95 14.62 1.07
C GLU A 210 -21.06 13.50 1.67
N GLU A 211 -20.12 13.85 2.56
CA GLU A 211 -19.20 12.91 3.23
C GLU A 211 -19.92 11.73 3.85
N ARG A 212 -21.09 11.96 4.48
CA ARG A 212 -21.82 10.91 5.21
C ARG A 212 -22.27 9.77 4.30
N THR A 213 -22.72 10.07 3.10
CA THR A 213 -23.24 9.11 2.13
C THR A 213 -22.15 8.54 1.20
N ARG A 214 -20.98 9.18 1.14
CA ARG A 214 -19.82 8.65 0.42
C ARG A 214 -19.39 7.32 1.04
N PRO A 215 -19.05 6.26 0.25
CA PRO A 215 -18.60 4.98 0.79
C PRO A 215 -17.28 5.14 1.58
N SER A 216 -16.94 4.16 2.42
CA SER A 216 -15.57 4.02 2.95
C SER A 216 -14.67 3.33 1.93
N MET A 217 -13.34 3.40 2.10
CA MET A 217 -12.41 2.64 1.23
C MET A 217 -12.70 1.14 1.24
N ALA A 218 -12.93 0.56 2.42
CA ALA A 218 -13.31 -0.85 2.55
C ALA A 218 -14.63 -1.18 1.82
N ALA A 219 -15.61 -0.26 1.83
CA ALA A 219 -16.85 -0.46 1.07
C ALA A 219 -16.59 -0.40 -0.45
N CYS A 220 -15.68 0.47 -0.91
CA CYS A 220 -15.29 0.55 -2.32
C CYS A 220 -14.68 -0.77 -2.83
N LEU A 221 -13.89 -1.50 -2.02
CA LEU A 221 -13.34 -2.81 -2.40
C LEU A 221 -14.44 -3.84 -2.71
N GLY A 222 -15.61 -3.71 -2.09
CA GLY A 222 -16.78 -4.55 -2.37
C GLY A 222 -17.52 -4.23 -3.67
N HIS A 223 -17.13 -3.16 -4.39
CA HIS A 223 -17.84 -2.72 -5.58
C HIS A 223 -17.74 -3.75 -6.73
N ARG A 224 -18.84 -3.89 -7.51
CA ARG A 224 -18.94 -4.87 -8.61
C ARG A 224 -17.85 -4.74 -9.66
N TRP A 225 -17.35 -3.54 -9.90
CA TRP A 225 -16.26 -3.29 -10.85
C TRP A 225 -14.99 -4.08 -10.54
N TYR A 226 -14.63 -4.21 -9.27
CA TYR A 226 -13.47 -5.01 -8.86
C TYR A 226 -13.72 -6.53 -8.94
N LYS A 227 -14.98 -6.99 -8.77
CA LYS A 227 -15.32 -8.41 -8.79
C LYS A 227 -15.26 -9.05 -10.18
N GLU A 228 -15.23 -8.27 -11.24
CA GLU A 228 -15.08 -8.79 -12.60
C GLU A 228 -13.72 -9.46 -12.84
N ASP A 229 -12.65 -9.01 -12.16
CA ASP A 229 -11.32 -9.60 -12.25
C ASP A 229 -11.16 -10.90 -11.44
N ASP A 230 -11.90 -11.06 -10.34
CA ASP A 230 -11.74 -12.20 -9.43
C ASP A 230 -12.13 -13.53 -10.10
N ARG A 231 -12.91 -13.49 -11.17
CA ARG A 231 -13.29 -14.68 -11.98
C ARG A 231 -12.13 -15.24 -12.81
N ALA A 232 -11.09 -14.45 -13.06
CA ALA A 232 -9.92 -14.84 -13.86
C ALA A 232 -8.71 -15.29 -13.02
N SER A 233 -8.71 -15.05 -11.71
CA SER A 233 -7.57 -15.27 -10.82
C SER A 233 -7.75 -16.47 -9.91
N ASN A 234 -7.93 -17.68 -10.48
CA ASN A 234 -7.69 -18.92 -9.74
C ASN A 234 -6.19 -19.18 -9.70
N SER A 235 -5.44 -18.38 -8.94
CA SER A 235 -4.03 -18.69 -8.66
C SER A 235 -3.98 -19.90 -7.71
N VAL A 236 -3.64 -21.05 -8.26
CA VAL A 236 -3.38 -22.26 -7.47
C VAL A 236 -2.10 -22.01 -6.65
N ILE A 237 -2.25 -21.96 -5.33
CA ILE A 237 -1.11 -21.85 -4.43
C ILE A 237 -0.28 -23.15 -4.54
N PRO A 238 1.01 -23.10 -4.87
CA PRO A 238 1.83 -24.31 -4.91
C PRO A 238 1.97 -24.92 -3.51
N ALA A 239 1.55 -26.16 -3.35
CA ALA A 239 1.63 -26.89 -2.08
C ALA A 239 3.04 -26.86 -1.45
N ALA A 240 4.08 -26.85 -2.29
CA ALA A 240 5.47 -26.73 -1.86
C ALA A 240 5.77 -25.44 -1.08
N GLN A 241 5.00 -24.38 -1.27
CA GLN A 241 5.21 -23.12 -0.55
C GLN A 241 4.71 -23.23 0.90
N PHE A 242 3.54 -23.81 1.13
CA PHE A 242 3.02 -24.02 2.49
C PHE A 242 3.83 -25.03 3.31
N SER A 243 4.33 -26.10 2.69
CA SER A 243 5.18 -27.07 3.40
C SER A 243 6.51 -26.48 3.89
N ARG A 244 6.96 -25.37 3.31
CA ARG A 244 8.15 -24.66 3.76
C ARG A 244 7.86 -23.66 4.87
N LEU A 245 6.68 -23.02 4.89
CA LEU A 245 6.21 -22.24 6.03
C LEU A 245 6.16 -23.09 7.32
N GLU A 246 5.75 -24.36 7.19
CA GLU A 246 5.79 -25.33 8.28
C GLU A 246 7.19 -25.46 8.89
N LYS A 247 8.24 -25.46 8.06
CA LYS A 247 9.63 -25.60 8.54
C LYS A 247 10.10 -24.39 9.32
N PHE A 248 9.53 -23.22 9.07
CA PHE A 248 9.91 -22.00 9.79
C PHE A 248 9.71 -22.13 11.30
N CYS A 249 8.61 -22.73 11.76
CA CYS A 249 8.36 -22.93 13.19
C CYS A 249 9.29 -23.96 13.87
N GLN A 250 10.04 -24.72 13.07
CA GLN A 250 11.01 -25.71 13.58
C GLN A 250 12.45 -25.16 13.68
N GLU A 251 12.66 -23.96 13.11
CA GLU A 251 13.96 -23.30 13.15
C GLU A 251 14.26 -22.71 14.53
N SER A 252 15.56 -22.52 14.82
CA SER A 252 16.00 -21.90 16.07
C SER A 252 15.55 -20.43 16.14
N ASP A 253 15.40 -19.89 17.36
CA ASP A 253 15.01 -18.51 17.59
C ASP A 253 15.96 -17.52 16.90
N VAL A 254 17.28 -17.81 16.92
CA VAL A 254 18.29 -17.00 16.23
C VAL A 254 18.04 -16.97 14.73
N LYS A 255 17.76 -18.14 14.12
CA LYS A 255 17.51 -18.19 12.67
C LYS A 255 16.23 -17.48 12.30
N ARG A 256 15.17 -17.59 13.12
CA ARG A 256 13.93 -16.83 12.90
C ARG A 256 14.16 -15.32 13.01
N ALA A 257 14.91 -14.86 14.03
CA ALA A 257 15.26 -13.44 14.17
C ALA A 257 16.01 -12.92 12.94
N ILE A 258 16.98 -13.69 12.43
CA ILE A 258 17.69 -13.35 11.18
C ILE A 258 16.73 -13.22 10.00
N MET A 259 15.75 -14.15 9.88
CA MET A 259 14.76 -14.10 8.79
C MET A 259 13.88 -12.85 8.88
N PHE A 260 13.45 -12.46 10.09
CA PHE A 260 12.70 -11.24 10.31
C PHE A 260 13.52 -10.00 9.94
N GLU A 261 14.79 -9.93 10.36
CA GLU A 261 15.67 -8.82 10.00
C GLU A 261 15.91 -8.72 8.49
N ILE A 262 16.09 -9.84 7.80
CA ILE A 262 16.19 -9.85 6.33
C ILE A 262 14.88 -9.41 5.68
N ALA A 263 13.72 -9.85 6.19
CA ALA A 263 12.42 -9.50 5.66
C ALA A 263 12.13 -8.00 5.82
N SER A 264 12.50 -7.40 6.96
CA SER A 264 12.32 -5.98 7.23
C SER A 264 13.10 -5.09 6.25
N ARG A 265 14.19 -5.61 5.69
CA ARG A 265 15.09 -4.91 4.76
C ARG A 265 14.95 -5.37 3.31
N LEU A 266 13.96 -6.21 3.01
CA LEU A 266 13.75 -6.72 1.66
C LEU A 266 13.09 -5.65 0.78
N PRO A 267 13.79 -5.09 -0.22
CA PRO A 267 13.19 -4.10 -1.12
C PRO A 267 12.02 -4.69 -1.89
N MET A 268 10.96 -3.92 -2.05
CA MET A 268 9.72 -4.34 -2.71
C MET A 268 9.96 -4.89 -4.13
N GLN A 269 10.96 -4.36 -4.85
CA GLN A 269 11.35 -4.85 -6.17
C GLN A 269 11.80 -6.33 -6.19
N HIS A 270 12.33 -6.83 -5.07
CA HIS A 270 12.76 -8.22 -4.90
C HIS A 270 11.69 -9.06 -4.20
N ALA A 271 10.72 -8.41 -3.55
CA ALA A 271 9.65 -9.07 -2.82
C ALA A 271 8.45 -9.48 -3.70
N GLU A 272 8.47 -9.26 -5.02
CA GLU A 272 7.32 -9.47 -5.91
C GLU A 272 6.68 -10.86 -5.74
N ARG A 273 7.48 -11.92 -5.67
CA ARG A 273 6.99 -13.29 -5.45
C ARG A 273 6.37 -13.47 -4.07
N VAL A 274 6.94 -12.82 -3.05
CA VAL A 274 6.43 -12.82 -1.68
C VAL A 274 5.10 -12.09 -1.60
N VAL A 275 5.01 -10.90 -2.20
CA VAL A 275 3.79 -10.09 -2.28
C VAL A 275 2.69 -10.84 -3.02
N GLN A 276 3.00 -11.53 -4.12
CA GLN A 276 2.02 -12.34 -4.84
C GLN A 276 1.48 -13.48 -3.95
N PHE A 277 2.36 -14.13 -3.19
CA PHE A 277 1.94 -15.18 -2.28
C PHE A 277 1.11 -14.62 -1.13
N PHE A 278 1.53 -13.51 -0.51
CA PHE A 278 0.76 -12.80 0.50
C PHE A 278 -0.68 -12.50 0.03
N LYS A 279 -0.82 -11.85 -1.13
CA LYS A 279 -2.13 -11.52 -1.73
C LYS A 279 -3.01 -12.73 -2.06
N THR A 280 -2.41 -13.91 -2.23
CA THR A 280 -3.19 -15.14 -2.48
C THR A 280 -3.76 -15.69 -1.17
N VAL A 281 -3.11 -15.43 -0.04
CA VAL A 281 -3.54 -15.86 1.30
C VAL A 281 -4.46 -14.83 1.94
N ASP A 282 -4.14 -13.53 1.83
CA ASP A 282 -4.98 -12.38 2.23
C ASP A 282 -6.21 -12.31 1.30
N ALA A 283 -7.27 -13.01 1.68
CA ALA A 283 -8.44 -13.21 0.84
C ALA A 283 -9.41 -12.03 0.87
N ASP A 284 -9.53 -11.35 2.01
CA ASP A 284 -10.37 -10.18 2.18
C ASP A 284 -9.67 -8.87 1.81
N ARG A 285 -8.34 -8.94 1.58
CA ARG A 285 -7.47 -7.85 1.12
C ARG A 285 -7.39 -6.68 2.09
N ASP A 286 -7.43 -7.00 3.37
CA ASP A 286 -7.29 -6.00 4.43
C ASP A 286 -5.83 -5.61 4.71
N GLY A 287 -4.87 -6.28 4.04
CA GLY A 287 -3.41 -6.05 4.16
C GLY A 287 -2.77 -6.83 5.30
N HIS A 288 -3.49 -7.77 5.90
CA HIS A 288 -3.02 -8.69 6.93
C HIS A 288 -3.43 -10.13 6.57
N ILE A 289 -2.83 -11.10 7.21
CA ILE A 289 -3.26 -12.50 7.13
C ILE A 289 -3.78 -12.91 8.50
N SER A 290 -5.07 -13.14 8.59
CA SER A 290 -5.70 -13.72 9.76
C SER A 290 -5.37 -15.21 9.91
N ARG A 291 -5.50 -15.74 11.13
CA ARG A 291 -5.35 -17.19 11.39
C ARG A 291 -6.30 -18.03 10.54
N GLN A 292 -7.49 -17.51 10.23
CA GLN A 292 -8.47 -18.22 9.40
C GLN A 292 -8.04 -18.27 7.93
N GLU A 293 -7.45 -17.22 7.40
CA GLU A 293 -6.95 -17.16 6.01
C GLU A 293 -5.76 -18.08 5.82
N LEU A 294 -4.80 -18.07 6.76
CA LEU A 294 -3.69 -19.01 6.75
C LEU A 294 -4.21 -20.46 6.82
N ALA A 295 -5.23 -20.74 7.67
CA ALA A 295 -5.86 -22.04 7.76
C ALA A 295 -6.52 -22.48 6.45
N ASN A 296 -7.19 -21.56 5.76
CA ASN A 296 -7.80 -21.83 4.46
C ASN A 296 -6.73 -22.15 3.41
N GLY A 297 -5.62 -21.41 3.39
CA GLY A 297 -4.48 -21.69 2.53
C GLY A 297 -3.89 -23.08 2.79
N PHE A 298 -3.66 -23.46 4.03
CA PHE A 298 -3.20 -24.82 4.42
C PHE A 298 -4.15 -25.92 3.96
N LYS A 299 -5.49 -25.72 4.11
CA LYS A 299 -6.50 -26.66 3.66
C LYS A 299 -6.51 -26.86 2.14
N GLN A 300 -6.29 -25.79 1.36
CA GLN A 300 -6.25 -25.87 -0.11
C GLN A 300 -5.13 -26.77 -0.61
N VAL A 301 -4.01 -26.84 0.12
CA VAL A 301 -2.88 -27.71 -0.23
C VAL A 301 -2.90 -29.06 0.48
N GLY A 302 -4.00 -29.40 1.15
CA GLY A 302 -4.20 -30.70 1.80
C GLY A 302 -3.62 -30.82 3.21
N LEU A 303 -3.06 -29.76 3.77
CA LEU A 303 -2.58 -29.71 5.14
C LEU A 303 -3.72 -29.42 6.10
N ARG A 304 -4.03 -30.35 7.02
CA ARG A 304 -5.19 -30.24 7.92
C ARG A 304 -4.82 -30.28 9.41
N ASP A 305 -3.54 -30.31 9.74
CA ASP A 305 -3.09 -30.34 11.13
C ASP A 305 -3.25 -28.96 11.78
N SER A 306 -4.25 -28.84 12.64
CA SER A 306 -4.55 -27.59 13.37
C SER A 306 -3.46 -27.22 14.39
N LYS A 307 -2.73 -28.20 14.95
CA LYS A 307 -1.62 -27.93 15.87
C LYS A 307 -0.45 -27.32 15.14
N LEU A 308 -0.15 -27.86 13.96
CA LEU A 308 0.90 -27.35 13.10
C LEU A 308 0.57 -25.93 12.62
N LEU A 309 -0.66 -25.69 12.15
CA LEU A 309 -1.12 -24.36 11.76
C LEU A 309 -0.90 -23.35 12.88
N ASN A 310 -1.36 -23.65 14.11
CA ASN A 310 -1.23 -22.73 15.23
C ASN A 310 0.24 -22.47 15.56
N ARG A 311 1.09 -23.48 15.56
CA ARG A 311 2.54 -23.30 15.79
C ARG A 311 3.18 -22.42 14.69
N THR A 312 2.79 -22.61 13.43
CA THR A 312 3.33 -21.81 12.33
C THR A 312 2.87 -20.36 12.45
N PHE A 313 1.60 -20.13 12.76
CA PHE A 313 1.06 -18.78 12.96
C PHE A 313 1.76 -18.10 14.14
N ASP A 314 1.80 -18.74 15.31
CA ASP A 314 2.43 -18.19 16.53
C ASP A 314 3.95 -17.96 16.38
N ALA A 315 4.60 -18.68 15.47
CA ALA A 315 6.03 -18.48 15.18
C ALA A 315 6.26 -17.29 14.23
N LEU A 316 5.28 -16.93 13.41
CA LEU A 316 5.31 -15.80 12.49
C LEU A 316 4.82 -14.51 13.16
N ASP A 317 3.80 -14.58 14.00
CA ASP A 317 3.21 -13.48 14.77
C ASP A 317 4.19 -13.08 15.89
N ILE A 318 5.11 -12.16 15.58
CA ILE A 318 6.22 -11.82 16.48
C ILE A 318 5.81 -10.79 17.53
N ASP A 319 4.89 -9.89 17.19
CA ASP A 319 4.39 -8.86 18.11
C ASP A 319 3.16 -9.34 18.90
N GLY A 320 2.59 -10.50 18.53
CA GLY A 320 1.49 -11.14 19.26
C GLY A 320 0.15 -10.43 19.08
N ASP A 321 -0.04 -9.66 18.02
CA ASP A 321 -1.29 -8.92 17.77
C ASP A 321 -2.41 -9.79 17.18
N GLY A 322 -2.10 -11.04 16.80
CA GLY A 322 -3.05 -12.05 16.32
C GLY A 322 -3.35 -11.98 14.83
N ILE A 323 -2.61 -11.20 14.07
CA ILE A 323 -2.62 -11.11 12.60
C ILE A 323 -1.19 -11.17 12.08
N LEU A 324 -0.99 -11.53 10.81
CA LEU A 324 0.34 -11.48 10.21
C LEU A 324 0.44 -10.30 9.25
N SER A 325 1.37 -9.42 9.52
CA SER A 325 1.79 -8.35 8.62
C SER A 325 2.51 -8.92 7.39
N LEU A 326 2.70 -8.10 6.36
CA LEU A 326 3.50 -8.48 5.19
C LEU A 326 4.94 -8.84 5.59
N HIS A 327 5.52 -8.11 6.54
CA HIS A 327 6.86 -8.35 7.05
C HIS A 327 6.97 -9.72 7.73
N GLU A 328 6.07 -10.05 8.64
CA GLU A 328 6.05 -11.32 9.36
C GLU A 328 5.84 -12.51 8.43
N PHE A 329 4.89 -12.40 7.52
CA PHE A 329 4.68 -13.43 6.50
C PHE A 329 5.90 -13.59 5.59
N SER A 330 6.55 -12.47 5.21
CA SER A 330 7.76 -12.49 4.38
C SER A 330 8.89 -13.25 5.03
N ALA A 331 9.09 -13.13 6.35
CA ALA A 331 10.13 -13.85 7.08
C ALA A 331 10.00 -15.38 6.93
N GLY A 332 8.78 -15.90 7.04
CA GLY A 332 8.51 -17.32 6.81
C GLY A 332 8.71 -17.77 5.37
N VAL A 333 8.30 -16.90 4.43
CA VAL A 333 8.34 -17.19 3.00
C VAL A 333 9.75 -17.07 2.41
N LEU A 334 10.65 -16.28 3.00
CA LEU A 334 12.05 -16.17 2.55
C LEU A 334 12.78 -17.50 2.50
N MET A 335 12.45 -18.45 3.37
CA MET A 335 13.01 -19.81 3.30
C MET A 335 12.66 -20.55 2.01
N ILE A 336 11.61 -20.11 1.30
CA ILE A 336 11.18 -20.69 0.02
C ILE A 336 12.08 -20.21 -1.11
N PHE A 337 12.57 -18.98 -1.01
CA PHE A 337 13.35 -18.28 -2.02
C PHE A 337 14.83 -18.21 -1.60
N SER A 338 15.51 -19.37 -1.64
CA SER A 338 16.89 -19.52 -1.17
C SER A 338 17.90 -18.61 -1.88
N ASP A 339 17.65 -18.30 -3.15
CA ASP A 339 18.45 -17.36 -3.94
C ASP A 339 18.41 -15.94 -3.35
N LEU A 340 17.20 -15.48 -3.02
CA LEU A 340 16.98 -14.18 -2.42
C LEU A 340 17.52 -14.12 -0.99
N LEU A 341 17.33 -15.20 -0.23
CA LEU A 341 17.81 -15.31 1.14
C LEU A 341 19.34 -15.23 1.20
N GLU A 342 20.05 -15.97 0.35
CA GLU A 342 21.52 -16.01 0.36
C GLU A 342 22.13 -14.63 0.04
N GLU A 343 21.60 -13.93 -0.96
CA GLU A 343 22.06 -12.58 -1.32
C GLU A 343 21.89 -11.61 -0.14
N ARG A 344 20.72 -11.64 0.49
CA ARG A 344 20.38 -10.73 1.61
C ARG A 344 21.13 -11.09 2.89
N PHE A 345 21.29 -12.38 3.16
CA PHE A 345 22.10 -12.82 4.29
C PHE A 345 23.55 -12.34 4.19
N ARG A 346 24.15 -12.42 3.01
CA ARG A 346 25.51 -11.89 2.79
C ARG A 346 25.59 -10.37 3.00
N ALA A 347 24.58 -9.63 2.58
CA ALA A 347 24.53 -8.19 2.79
C ALA A 347 24.37 -7.84 4.28
N LEU A 348 23.52 -8.55 4.99
CA LEU A 348 23.32 -8.39 6.43
C LEU A 348 24.58 -8.75 7.21
N PHE A 349 25.19 -9.88 6.91
CA PHE A 349 26.46 -10.33 7.53
C PHE A 349 27.53 -9.23 7.43
N ARG A 350 27.75 -8.65 6.25
CA ARG A 350 28.71 -7.55 6.05
C ARG A 350 28.40 -6.30 6.87
N LYS A 351 27.14 -6.05 7.17
CA LYS A 351 26.72 -4.89 7.97
C LYS A 351 27.14 -5.05 9.44
N TYR A 352 27.03 -6.26 9.98
CA TYR A 352 27.31 -6.53 11.39
C TYR A 352 28.76 -7.01 11.64
N ASP A 353 29.46 -7.57 10.67
CA ASP A 353 30.89 -7.87 10.67
C ASP A 353 31.70 -6.57 10.54
N ARG A 354 31.78 -5.81 11.65
CA ARG A 354 32.36 -4.47 11.68
C ARG A 354 33.88 -4.48 11.49
N ASP A 355 34.55 -5.47 12.05
CA ASP A 355 35.98 -5.64 11.93
C ASP A 355 36.41 -6.38 10.65
N SER A 356 35.41 -6.83 9.86
CA SER A 356 35.59 -7.54 8.59
C SER A 356 36.47 -8.80 8.73
N ASN A 357 36.36 -9.49 9.87
CA ASN A 357 37.12 -10.72 10.13
C ASN A 357 36.48 -11.99 9.53
N GLY A 358 35.27 -11.87 8.98
CA GLY A 358 34.52 -12.97 8.37
C GLY A 358 33.78 -13.86 9.38
N ALA A 359 33.61 -13.39 10.61
CA ALA A 359 32.82 -14.03 11.66
C ALA A 359 32.02 -12.97 12.42
N LEU A 360 30.90 -13.33 13.01
CA LEU A 360 30.15 -12.44 13.92
C LEU A 360 30.49 -12.86 15.35
N ASP A 361 31.06 -11.95 16.11
CA ASP A 361 31.31 -12.18 17.53
C ASP A 361 30.05 -11.90 18.38
N ARG A 362 30.15 -12.15 19.70
CA ARG A 362 29.00 -11.96 20.60
C ARG A 362 28.54 -10.50 20.70
N ALA A 363 29.43 -9.54 20.60
CA ALA A 363 29.08 -8.12 20.66
C ALA A 363 28.34 -7.70 19.38
N GLU A 364 28.79 -8.18 18.23
CA GLU A 364 28.16 -7.94 16.93
C GLU A 364 26.79 -8.62 16.80
N VAL A 365 26.63 -9.82 17.40
CA VAL A 365 25.32 -10.54 17.43
C VAL A 365 24.34 -9.89 18.40
N VAL A 366 24.75 -9.24 19.45
CA VAL A 366 23.85 -8.53 20.40
C VAL A 366 23.24 -7.27 19.80
N GLU A 367 23.86 -6.70 18.78
CA GLU A 367 23.31 -5.55 18.04
C GLU A 367 22.36 -5.98 16.90
N PHE A 368 22.16 -7.26 16.73
CA PHE A 368 21.26 -7.89 15.78
C PHE A 368 19.82 -7.87 16.33
#